data_f7e8029c872f352e01f9e91c093f64c9
#
_entry.id   f7e8029c872f352e01f9e91c093f64c9
#
_cell.length_a   1.000
_cell.length_b   1.000
_cell.length_c   1.000
_cell.angle_alpha   90.00
_cell.angle_beta   90.00
_cell.angle_gamma   90.00
#
_symmetry.space_group_name_H-M   'P 1'
#
loop_
_entity.id
_entity.type
_entity.pdbx_description
1 polymer ?
#
loop_
_entity_poly.entity_id
_entity_poly.type
_entity_poly.pdbx_seq_one_letter_code
_entity_poly.pdbx_strand_id
1 'polypeptide(L)'
;MSSIIDKTEPLHVAHPNDMDVTGSVCVSDPEAVKREVLAIMTGAFSGVNTSPLEAAFTLFAQVYQGRLPGYLACDTLYHDLQHSLDITLTTARLLKGYQKIHGTLSEKEMLLGIITALYHDVGYIRRSDDHTAKNGAEYTLTHVSRGAEFMQSHLPLIGLADTAERAKIIVHLTGYEKPPGDIVTENPVDRLVGDMVATADLITQMADRCYLEKCRDRLFPEFVLATANNETPVSGLPSYASPEALLFNTPDFYRHYVRKRLENDFKSVFKYADAFFNGPNYYIEKLEGNIQYLEKLIEKNDLSELHRRTPENHGTSVFPYEYMQQLLEKRKTSEPPENSGVNGKKKS
;
A
#
# COMPACT_ATOMS: atom_id res chain seq x y z
N MET A 1 31.19 41.71 12.75
CA MET A 1 29.77 41.35 12.95
C MET A 1 29.22 40.97 11.59
N SER A 2 29.25 39.67 11.28
CA SER A 2 28.74 39.16 10.01
C SER A 2 27.36 38.55 10.27
N SER A 3 26.35 39.11 9.63
CA SER A 3 24.96 38.71 9.70
C SER A 3 24.82 37.37 9.03
N ILE A 4 24.48 36.32 9.81
CA ILE A 4 24.02 35.04 9.31
C ILE A 4 22.62 35.30 8.70
N ILE A 5 22.54 35.30 7.39
CA ILE A 5 21.27 35.27 6.67
C ILE A 5 20.73 33.85 6.80
N ASP A 6 19.71 33.72 7.63
CA ASP A 6 18.88 32.52 7.73
C ASP A 6 18.22 32.30 6.37
N LYS A 7 18.72 31.31 5.62
CA LYS A 7 18.07 30.81 4.41
C LYS A 7 16.92 29.94 4.87
N THR A 8 15.76 30.57 5.12
CA THR A 8 14.50 29.83 5.17
C THR A 8 14.33 29.12 3.84
N GLU A 9 14.43 27.78 3.84
CA GLU A 9 14.03 26.98 2.70
C GLU A 9 12.61 27.38 2.30
N PRO A 10 12.30 27.52 1.00
CA PRO A 10 10.95 27.85 0.56
C PRO A 10 10.00 26.79 1.12
N LEU A 11 8.94 27.22 1.78
CA LEU A 11 7.81 26.37 2.19
C LEU A 11 7.41 25.54 0.96
N HIS A 12 7.69 24.25 1.00
CA HIS A 12 7.28 23.31 -0.06
C HIS A 12 5.75 23.27 -0.01
N VAL A 13 5.09 24.01 -0.89
CA VAL A 13 3.64 23.92 -1.04
C VAL A 13 3.36 22.53 -1.60
N ALA A 14 2.81 21.65 -0.76
CA ALA A 14 2.50 20.29 -1.17
C ALA A 14 1.54 20.31 -2.36
N HIS A 15 1.87 19.52 -3.39
CA HIS A 15 1.02 19.42 -4.56
C HIS A 15 -0.29 18.68 -4.18
N PRO A 16 -1.45 19.02 -4.77
CA PRO A 16 -2.72 18.35 -4.45
C PRO A 16 -2.69 16.83 -4.58
N ASN A 17 -1.79 16.29 -5.40
CA ASN A 17 -1.62 14.85 -5.60
C ASN A 17 -0.77 14.16 -4.51
N ASP A 18 -0.14 14.95 -3.64
CA ASP A 18 0.61 14.45 -2.48
C ASP A 18 -0.27 14.42 -1.21
N MET A 19 -1.53 14.84 -1.33
CA MET A 19 -2.43 14.97 -0.20
C MET A 19 -3.32 13.74 -0.03
N ASP A 20 -3.69 13.47 1.21
CA ASP A 20 -4.67 12.44 1.57
C ASP A 20 -6.07 12.70 0.97
N VAL A 21 -7.00 11.79 1.15
CA VAL A 21 -8.39 11.90 0.61
C VAL A 21 -9.13 13.16 1.04
N THR A 22 -8.73 13.79 2.15
CA THR A 22 -9.33 15.04 2.65
C THR A 22 -8.65 16.29 2.11
N GLY A 23 -7.46 16.15 1.52
CA GLY A 23 -6.63 17.27 1.09
C GLY A 23 -5.97 18.05 2.25
N SER A 24 -5.88 17.45 3.44
CA SER A 24 -5.36 18.15 4.65
C SER A 24 -3.99 17.66 5.12
N VAL A 25 -3.59 16.44 4.77
CA VAL A 25 -2.33 15.83 5.20
C VAL A 25 -1.49 15.47 3.98
N CYS A 26 -0.25 15.96 3.93
CA CYS A 26 0.72 15.56 2.91
C CYS A 26 1.22 14.15 3.23
N VAL A 27 0.78 13.14 2.46
CA VAL A 27 1.14 11.73 2.68
C VAL A 27 2.48 11.35 2.09
N SER A 28 3.14 12.26 1.38
CA SER A 28 4.55 12.12 0.96
C SER A 28 5.54 12.62 2.03
N ASP A 29 5.05 13.27 3.11
CA ASP A 29 5.86 13.79 4.21
C ASP A 29 5.66 12.92 5.48
N PRO A 30 6.67 12.10 5.88
CA PRO A 30 6.58 11.28 7.09
C PRO A 30 6.29 12.09 8.36
N GLU A 31 6.78 13.32 8.45
CA GLU A 31 6.56 14.17 9.61
C GLU A 31 5.12 14.70 9.66
N ALA A 32 4.51 14.99 8.51
CA ALA A 32 3.11 15.40 8.45
C ALA A 32 2.18 14.26 8.87
N VAL A 33 2.40 13.05 8.35
CA VAL A 33 1.62 11.86 8.73
C VAL A 33 1.84 11.51 10.19
N LYS A 34 3.09 11.53 10.67
CA LYS A 34 3.40 11.29 12.09
C LYS A 34 2.63 12.24 13.01
N ARG A 35 2.66 13.56 12.72
CA ARG A 35 1.93 14.56 13.53
C ARG A 35 0.43 14.26 13.60
N GLU A 36 -0.19 13.91 12.47
CA GLU A 36 -1.62 13.61 12.44
C GLU A 36 -1.95 12.32 13.18
N VAL A 37 -1.17 11.25 12.98
CA VAL A 37 -1.35 9.97 13.67
C VAL A 37 -1.18 10.14 15.18
N LEU A 38 -0.18 10.92 15.63
CA LEU A 38 0.00 11.24 17.04
C LEU A 38 -1.20 12.03 17.60
N ALA A 39 -1.74 13.01 16.85
CA ALA A 39 -2.93 13.75 17.23
C ALA A 39 -4.16 12.84 17.36
N ILE A 40 -4.33 11.90 16.44
CA ILE A 40 -5.39 10.88 16.49
C ILE A 40 -5.24 10.00 17.74
N MET A 41 -4.03 9.53 18.03
CA MET A 41 -3.72 8.67 19.17
C MET A 41 -3.96 9.39 20.52
N THR A 42 -3.42 10.60 20.68
CA THR A 42 -3.58 11.40 21.90
C THR A 42 -5.01 11.88 22.10
N GLY A 43 -5.74 12.12 21.01
CA GLY A 43 -7.18 12.40 21.04
C GLY A 43 -8.06 11.19 21.35
N ALA A 44 -7.51 9.95 21.28
CA ALA A 44 -8.21 8.74 21.69
C ALA A 44 -7.97 8.40 23.17
N PHE A 45 -6.76 8.66 23.68
CA PHE A 45 -6.33 8.25 25.02
C PHE A 45 -5.60 9.40 25.72
N SER A 46 -6.06 9.77 26.93
CA SER A 46 -5.41 10.79 27.74
C SER A 46 -4.11 10.27 28.35
N GLY A 47 -3.01 11.00 28.20
CA GLY A 47 -1.74 10.65 28.82
C GLY A 47 -0.99 9.48 28.18
N VAL A 48 -1.35 9.12 26.94
CA VAL A 48 -0.66 8.07 26.18
C VAL A 48 0.82 8.39 25.97
N ASN A 49 1.68 7.40 26.16
CA ASN A 49 3.09 7.53 25.82
C ASN A 49 3.31 7.37 24.32
N THR A 50 3.65 8.45 23.64
CA THR A 50 3.86 8.50 22.18
C THR A 50 5.26 8.08 21.74
N SER A 51 6.24 8.01 22.66
CA SER A 51 7.64 7.75 22.32
C SER A 51 7.87 6.48 21.49
N PRO A 52 7.21 5.32 21.74
CA PRO A 52 7.38 4.15 20.90
C PRO A 52 6.90 4.38 19.44
N LEU A 53 5.81 5.11 19.27
CA LEU A 53 5.28 5.46 17.93
C LEU A 53 6.21 6.43 17.20
N GLU A 54 6.75 7.44 17.87
CA GLU A 54 7.74 8.36 17.31
C GLU A 54 9.02 7.64 16.88
N ALA A 55 9.51 6.70 17.72
CA ALA A 55 10.66 5.86 17.38
C ALA A 55 10.37 4.96 16.15
N ALA A 56 9.14 4.44 16.04
CA ALA A 56 8.73 3.64 14.89
C ALA A 56 8.73 4.47 13.59
N PHE A 57 8.18 5.69 13.57
CA PHE A 57 8.25 6.55 12.39
C PHE A 57 9.70 6.90 12.01
N THR A 58 10.57 7.08 13.01
CA THR A 58 12.01 7.32 12.77
C THR A 58 12.67 6.12 12.10
N LEU A 59 12.46 4.91 12.64
CA LEU A 59 12.99 3.67 12.07
C LEU A 59 12.43 3.42 10.64
N PHE A 60 11.12 3.65 10.43
CA PHE A 60 10.48 3.55 9.13
C PHE A 60 11.16 4.45 8.09
N ALA A 61 11.33 5.74 8.40
CA ALA A 61 12.00 6.66 7.51
C ALA A 61 13.47 6.23 7.22
N GLN A 62 14.16 5.69 8.21
CA GLN A 62 15.54 5.19 8.03
C GLN A 62 15.60 4.00 7.06
N VAL A 63 14.70 3.02 7.20
CA VAL A 63 14.72 1.83 6.34
C VAL A 63 14.30 2.17 4.92
N TYR A 64 13.22 2.93 4.72
CA TYR A 64 12.76 3.29 3.36
C TYR A 64 13.74 4.18 2.62
N GLN A 65 14.51 5.00 3.31
CA GLN A 65 15.54 5.86 2.72
C GLN A 65 16.93 5.20 2.63
N GLY A 66 17.08 3.92 2.96
CA GLY A 66 18.36 3.20 2.91
C GLY A 66 19.39 3.69 3.92
N ARG A 67 18.95 4.32 5.00
CA ARG A 67 19.82 4.82 6.09
C ARG A 67 19.96 3.81 7.24
N LEU A 68 19.16 2.73 7.22
CA LEU A 68 19.30 1.63 8.17
C LEU A 68 20.43 0.70 7.71
N PRO A 69 21.48 0.46 8.51
CA PRO A 69 22.56 -0.45 8.13
C PRO A 69 22.04 -1.85 7.77
N GLY A 70 22.55 -2.41 6.67
CA GLY A 70 22.12 -3.72 6.17
C GLY A 70 20.91 -3.69 5.21
N TYR A 71 20.35 -2.52 4.90
CA TYR A 71 19.23 -2.36 4.00
C TYR A 71 19.54 -1.33 2.90
N LEU A 72 19.02 -1.58 1.70
CA LEU A 72 19.02 -0.62 0.60
C LEU A 72 17.82 0.32 0.75
N ALA A 73 17.83 1.45 0.03
CA ALA A 73 16.64 2.29 -0.05
C ALA A 73 15.53 1.57 -0.81
N CYS A 74 14.27 1.97 -0.55
CA CYS A 74 13.11 1.52 -1.30
C CYS A 74 13.32 1.77 -2.79
N ASP A 75 13.13 0.75 -3.61
CA ASP A 75 13.29 0.80 -5.07
C ASP A 75 12.05 0.33 -5.83
N THR A 76 10.97 0.06 -5.11
CA THR A 76 9.63 -0.14 -5.69
C THR A 76 9.01 1.18 -6.11
N LEU A 77 8.20 1.16 -7.18
CA LEU A 77 7.54 2.37 -7.70
C LEU A 77 6.20 2.64 -7.03
N TYR A 78 5.43 1.57 -6.77
CA TYR A 78 4.07 1.65 -6.23
C TYR A 78 4.05 1.46 -4.71
N HIS A 79 4.68 0.37 -4.22
CA HIS A 79 4.79 0.07 -2.79
C HIS A 79 5.94 0.88 -2.16
N ASP A 80 5.80 2.20 -2.23
CA ASP A 80 6.78 3.17 -1.78
C ASP A 80 6.47 3.71 -0.36
N LEU A 81 7.27 4.66 0.09
CA LEU A 81 7.10 5.33 1.38
C LEU A 81 5.71 6.00 1.50
N GLN A 82 5.24 6.67 0.43
CA GLN A 82 3.97 7.38 0.44
C GLN A 82 2.80 6.41 0.62
N HIS A 83 2.82 5.27 -0.07
CA HIS A 83 1.82 4.22 0.06
C HIS A 83 1.66 3.77 1.53
N SER A 84 2.76 3.40 2.18
CA SER A 84 2.74 2.96 3.58
C SER A 84 2.28 4.05 4.54
N LEU A 85 2.65 5.31 4.30
CA LEU A 85 2.23 6.44 5.13
C LEU A 85 0.72 6.72 5.02
N ASP A 86 0.17 6.69 3.81
CA ASP A 86 -1.26 6.94 3.59
C ASP A 86 -2.12 5.84 4.21
N ILE A 87 -1.69 4.56 4.08
CA ILE A 87 -2.36 3.43 4.73
C ILE A 87 -2.28 3.54 6.26
N THR A 88 -1.16 4.00 6.79
CA THR A 88 -1.00 4.23 8.24
C THR A 88 -1.98 5.27 8.75
N LEU A 89 -2.14 6.38 8.04
CA LEU A 89 -3.10 7.43 8.37
C LEU A 89 -4.54 6.91 8.30
N THR A 90 -4.87 6.16 7.25
CA THR A 90 -6.20 5.54 7.08
C THR A 90 -6.51 4.57 8.21
N THR A 91 -5.55 3.72 8.57
CA THR A 91 -5.68 2.77 9.68
C THR A 91 -5.93 3.50 11.00
N ALA A 92 -5.18 4.56 11.30
CA ALA A 92 -5.40 5.35 12.51
C ALA A 92 -6.80 5.96 12.56
N ARG A 93 -7.34 6.42 11.42
CA ARG A 93 -8.69 6.95 11.30
C ARG A 93 -9.77 5.87 11.51
N LEU A 94 -9.60 4.68 10.94
CA LEU A 94 -10.51 3.55 11.14
C LEU A 94 -10.55 3.14 12.62
N LEU A 95 -9.38 2.98 13.24
CA LEU A 95 -9.26 2.64 14.66
C LEU A 95 -9.90 3.70 15.56
N LYS A 96 -9.68 4.99 15.27
CA LYS A 96 -10.31 6.09 16.01
C LYS A 96 -11.82 6.12 15.82
N GLY A 97 -12.30 5.86 14.60
CA GLY A 97 -13.74 5.76 14.30
C GLY A 97 -14.40 4.60 15.07
N TYR A 98 -13.75 3.45 15.12
CA TYR A 98 -14.18 2.32 15.95
C TYR A 98 -14.20 2.69 17.42
N GLN A 99 -13.11 3.26 17.94
CA GLN A 99 -13.01 3.68 19.35
C GLN A 99 -14.10 4.68 19.72
N LYS A 100 -14.46 5.59 18.82
CA LYS A 100 -15.52 6.56 19.04
C LYS A 100 -16.91 5.91 19.20
N ILE A 101 -17.18 4.81 18.48
CA ILE A 101 -18.47 4.11 18.55
C ILE A 101 -18.51 3.13 19.73
N HIS A 102 -17.45 2.36 19.94
CA HIS A 102 -17.44 1.21 20.83
C HIS A 102 -16.68 1.47 22.15
N GLY A 103 -15.66 2.34 22.14
CA GLY A 103 -14.88 2.67 23.33
C GLY A 103 -14.07 1.52 23.92
N THR A 104 -13.81 0.46 23.15
CA THR A 104 -13.29 -0.81 23.67
C THR A 104 -11.83 -1.11 23.31
N LEU A 105 -11.20 -0.33 22.42
CA LEU A 105 -9.78 -0.49 22.13
C LEU A 105 -8.92 0.08 23.26
N SER A 106 -7.85 -0.61 23.58
CA SER A 106 -6.75 -0.09 24.41
C SER A 106 -5.73 0.67 23.55
N GLU A 107 -4.87 1.44 24.21
CA GLU A 107 -3.71 2.11 23.57
C GLU A 107 -2.83 1.10 22.80
N LYS A 108 -2.62 -0.10 23.37
CA LYS A 108 -1.80 -1.16 22.77
C LYS A 108 -2.40 -1.69 21.47
N GLU A 109 -3.71 -1.84 21.40
CA GLU A 109 -4.41 -2.32 20.20
C GLU A 109 -4.43 -1.26 19.11
N MET A 110 -4.60 0.00 19.47
CA MET A 110 -4.49 1.09 18.50
C MET A 110 -3.06 1.22 17.98
N LEU A 111 -2.05 1.12 18.86
CA LEU A 111 -0.64 1.10 18.49
C LEU A 111 -0.31 -0.10 17.58
N LEU A 112 -0.83 -1.29 17.90
CA LEU A 112 -0.67 -2.49 17.07
C LEU A 112 -1.10 -2.25 15.62
N GLY A 113 -2.28 -1.69 15.40
CA GLY A 113 -2.79 -1.43 14.05
C GLY A 113 -1.95 -0.39 13.31
N ILE A 114 -1.61 0.71 13.97
CA ILE A 114 -0.79 1.77 13.38
C ILE A 114 0.60 1.24 12.98
N ILE A 115 1.26 0.49 13.88
CA ILE A 115 2.59 -0.09 13.60
C ILE A 115 2.51 -1.14 12.50
N THR A 116 1.50 -2.01 12.51
CA THR A 116 1.33 -3.00 11.45
C THR A 116 1.14 -2.32 10.08
N ALA A 117 0.32 -1.28 10.01
CA ALA A 117 0.11 -0.52 8.78
C ALA A 117 1.39 0.19 8.30
N LEU A 118 2.17 0.77 9.23
CA LEU A 118 3.42 1.46 8.90
C LEU A 118 4.46 0.54 8.27
N TYR A 119 4.49 -0.72 8.68
CA TYR A 119 5.49 -1.69 8.24
C TYR A 119 4.95 -2.83 7.37
N HIS A 120 3.69 -2.78 6.91
CA HIS A 120 3.08 -3.91 6.19
C HIS A 120 3.86 -4.29 4.93
N ASP A 121 4.42 -3.31 4.24
CA ASP A 121 5.17 -3.45 2.99
C ASP A 121 6.70 -3.37 3.15
N VAL A 122 7.22 -3.30 4.37
CA VAL A 122 8.67 -3.19 4.59
C VAL A 122 9.45 -4.38 4.01
N GLY A 123 8.80 -5.50 3.78
CA GLY A 123 9.39 -6.69 3.17
C GLY A 123 9.79 -6.53 1.69
N TYR A 124 9.32 -5.48 1.01
CA TYR A 124 9.84 -5.11 -0.31
C TYR A 124 11.25 -4.53 -0.25
N ILE A 125 11.69 -4.02 0.91
CA ILE A 125 13.02 -3.44 1.05
C ILE A 125 14.08 -4.55 0.97
N ARG A 126 15.03 -4.37 0.05
CA ARG A 126 16.13 -5.31 -0.14
C ARG A 126 17.19 -5.16 0.93
N ARG A 127 17.77 -6.29 1.37
CA ARG A 127 18.98 -6.27 2.20
C ARG A 127 20.19 -5.96 1.31
N SER A 128 21.18 -5.28 1.86
CA SER A 128 22.40 -4.92 1.12
C SER A 128 23.29 -6.12 0.77
N ASP A 129 23.11 -7.24 1.48
CA ASP A 129 23.80 -8.52 1.24
C ASP A 129 22.97 -9.50 0.37
N ASP A 130 21.76 -9.14 -0.02
CA ASP A 130 20.90 -9.95 -0.90
C ASP A 130 21.08 -9.53 -2.35
N HIS A 131 21.67 -10.41 -3.13
CA HIS A 131 21.92 -10.24 -4.56
C HIS A 131 20.99 -11.07 -5.45
N THR A 132 19.95 -11.69 -4.87
CA THR A 132 19.03 -12.57 -5.61
C THR A 132 18.01 -11.78 -6.42
N ALA A 133 17.57 -10.63 -5.92
CA ALA A 133 16.63 -9.75 -6.60
C ALA A 133 17.28 -8.45 -7.08
N LYS A 134 16.90 -7.99 -8.27
CA LYS A 134 17.34 -6.70 -8.84
C LYS A 134 16.51 -5.53 -8.35
N ASN A 135 15.26 -5.81 -7.91
CA ASN A 135 14.30 -4.83 -7.42
C ASN A 135 13.40 -5.46 -6.35
N GLY A 136 12.92 -4.64 -5.42
CA GLY A 136 12.03 -5.08 -4.35
C GLY A 136 10.73 -5.72 -4.85
N ALA A 137 10.22 -5.32 -6.01
CA ALA A 137 9.00 -5.90 -6.59
C ALA A 137 9.12 -7.42 -6.87
N GLU A 138 10.32 -7.96 -7.00
CA GLU A 138 10.54 -9.41 -7.14
C GLU A 138 10.15 -10.19 -5.87
N TYR A 139 9.98 -9.49 -4.72
CA TYR A 139 9.50 -10.08 -3.47
C TYR A 139 7.98 -10.04 -3.29
N THR A 140 7.20 -9.64 -4.28
CA THR A 140 5.73 -9.50 -4.16
C THR A 140 5.05 -10.74 -3.55
N LEU A 141 5.54 -11.94 -3.82
CA LEU A 141 4.98 -13.17 -3.25
C LEU A 141 5.42 -13.48 -1.81
N THR A 142 6.43 -12.80 -1.29
CA THR A 142 7.04 -13.09 0.01
C THR A 142 7.20 -11.86 0.89
N HIS A 143 6.81 -10.67 0.39
CA HIS A 143 7.03 -9.40 1.10
C HIS A 143 6.36 -9.35 2.47
N VAL A 144 5.18 -9.95 2.63
CA VAL A 144 4.48 -9.97 3.93
C VAL A 144 5.24 -10.78 4.96
N SER A 145 5.69 -11.98 4.60
CA SER A 145 6.52 -12.82 5.47
C SER A 145 7.85 -12.14 5.81
N ARG A 146 8.50 -11.51 4.83
CA ARG A 146 9.73 -10.73 5.03
C ARG A 146 9.49 -9.51 5.93
N GLY A 147 8.34 -8.84 5.78
CA GLY A 147 7.92 -7.73 6.64
C GLY A 147 7.68 -8.19 8.08
N ALA A 148 7.06 -9.36 8.27
CA ALA A 148 6.88 -9.97 9.58
C ALA A 148 8.23 -10.25 10.27
N GLU A 149 9.21 -10.80 9.54
CA GLU A 149 10.58 -11.02 10.04
C GLU A 149 11.29 -9.72 10.40
N PHE A 150 11.13 -8.67 9.57
CA PHE A 150 11.67 -7.35 9.88
C PHE A 150 11.07 -6.81 11.18
N MET A 151 9.76 -6.84 11.34
CA MET A 151 9.09 -6.38 12.55
C MET A 151 9.56 -7.16 13.79
N GLN A 152 9.69 -8.48 13.70
CA GLN A 152 10.18 -9.30 14.79
C GLN A 152 11.62 -8.96 15.22
N SER A 153 12.49 -8.62 14.27
CA SER A 153 13.91 -8.36 14.55
C SER A 153 14.17 -6.91 14.99
N HIS A 154 13.39 -5.93 14.54
CA HIS A 154 13.70 -4.51 14.75
C HIS A 154 12.79 -3.80 15.75
N LEU A 155 11.50 -4.11 15.79
CA LEU A 155 10.57 -3.44 16.73
C LEU A 155 10.91 -3.67 18.21
N PRO A 156 11.42 -4.84 18.65
CA PRO A 156 11.89 -5.00 20.03
C PRO A 156 12.99 -4.02 20.43
N LEU A 157 13.84 -3.60 19.48
CA LEU A 157 14.96 -2.68 19.72
C LEU A 157 14.49 -1.26 20.09
N ILE A 158 13.24 -0.94 19.75
CA ILE A 158 12.60 0.36 20.06
C ILE A 158 11.45 0.21 21.08
N GLY A 159 11.45 -0.87 21.86
CA GLY A 159 10.49 -1.08 22.95
C GLY A 159 9.13 -1.64 22.53
N LEU A 160 9.01 -2.18 21.30
CA LEU A 160 7.75 -2.67 20.72
C LEU A 160 7.74 -4.21 20.57
N ALA A 161 8.34 -4.96 21.50
CA ALA A 161 8.41 -6.42 21.42
C ALA A 161 7.03 -7.10 21.41
N ASP A 162 6.13 -6.69 22.32
CA ASP A 162 4.75 -7.20 22.38
C ASP A 162 3.97 -6.90 21.09
N THR A 163 4.14 -5.70 20.55
CA THR A 163 3.55 -5.29 19.26
C THR A 163 4.08 -6.13 18.11
N ALA A 164 5.39 -6.41 18.06
CA ALA A 164 6.02 -7.21 17.02
C ALA A 164 5.45 -8.62 16.95
N GLU A 165 5.26 -9.28 18.11
CA GLU A 165 4.70 -10.64 18.18
C GLU A 165 3.28 -10.73 17.64
N ARG A 166 2.48 -9.71 17.83
CA ARG A 166 1.11 -9.65 17.35
C ARG A 166 1.04 -9.18 15.88
N ALA A 167 1.83 -8.17 15.53
CA ALA A 167 1.87 -7.59 14.18
C ALA A 167 2.30 -8.60 13.11
N LYS A 168 3.28 -9.50 13.42
CA LYS A 168 3.72 -10.55 12.50
C LYS A 168 2.61 -11.52 12.07
N ILE A 169 1.55 -11.63 12.88
CA ILE A 169 0.40 -12.49 12.57
C ILE A 169 -0.61 -11.72 11.70
N ILE A 170 -1.02 -10.55 12.17
CA ILE A 170 -2.10 -9.80 11.52
C ILE A 170 -1.67 -9.14 10.21
N VAL A 171 -0.39 -8.89 9.99
CA VAL A 171 0.12 -8.35 8.72
C VAL A 171 -0.20 -9.26 7.53
N HIS A 172 -0.31 -10.57 7.74
CA HIS A 172 -0.69 -11.50 6.68
C HIS A 172 -2.10 -11.27 6.11
N LEU A 173 -2.95 -10.47 6.79
CA LEU A 173 -4.26 -10.07 6.28
C LEU A 173 -4.16 -9.08 5.10
N THR A 174 -3.04 -8.37 4.93
CA THR A 174 -2.81 -7.45 3.81
C THR A 174 -2.37 -8.17 2.53
N GLY A 175 -1.74 -9.34 2.65
CA GLY A 175 -1.16 -10.07 1.52
C GLY A 175 -2.02 -11.16 0.92
N TYR A 176 -1.42 -11.84 -0.07
CA TYR A 176 -2.00 -12.99 -0.77
C TYR A 176 -1.33 -14.32 -0.37
N GLU A 177 -0.33 -14.27 0.51
CA GLU A 177 0.44 -15.47 0.93
C GLU A 177 -0.44 -16.50 1.67
N LYS A 178 -1.45 -16.01 2.39
CA LYS A 178 -2.38 -16.85 3.17
C LYS A 178 -3.81 -16.37 2.98
N PRO A 179 -4.78 -17.28 2.79
CA PRO A 179 -6.18 -16.92 2.83
C PRO A 179 -6.55 -16.26 4.18
N PRO A 180 -7.38 -15.20 4.21
CA PRO A 180 -7.73 -14.53 5.47
C PRO A 180 -8.35 -15.45 6.52
N GLY A 181 -9.05 -16.52 6.09
CA GLY A 181 -9.65 -17.52 6.99
C GLY A 181 -8.64 -18.41 7.70
N ASP A 182 -7.42 -18.55 7.16
CA ASP A 182 -6.36 -19.39 7.71
C ASP A 182 -5.48 -18.62 8.72
N ILE A 183 -5.67 -17.30 8.83
CA ILE A 183 -4.92 -16.46 9.77
C ILE A 183 -5.63 -16.49 11.12
N VAL A 184 -5.05 -17.24 12.04
CA VAL A 184 -5.55 -17.42 13.41
C VAL A 184 -4.87 -16.42 14.35
N THR A 185 -5.68 -15.63 15.05
CA THR A 185 -5.22 -14.74 16.12
C THR A 185 -5.64 -15.29 17.48
N GLU A 186 -4.78 -15.18 18.47
CA GLU A 186 -5.11 -15.59 19.85
C GLU A 186 -6.20 -14.70 20.47
N ASN A 187 -6.18 -13.42 20.11
CA ASN A 187 -7.16 -12.44 20.59
C ASN A 187 -8.08 -11.99 19.44
N PRO A 188 -9.41 -12.06 19.61
CA PRO A 188 -10.36 -11.56 18.60
C PRO A 188 -10.16 -10.08 18.23
N VAL A 189 -9.64 -9.25 19.16
CA VAL A 189 -9.36 -7.83 18.90
C VAL A 189 -8.19 -7.69 17.91
N ASP A 190 -7.20 -8.58 17.95
CA ASP A 190 -6.11 -8.58 16.97
C ASP A 190 -6.62 -8.83 15.56
N ARG A 191 -7.59 -9.74 15.42
CA ARG A 191 -8.25 -9.97 14.15
C ARG A 191 -8.98 -8.73 13.66
N LEU A 192 -9.73 -8.05 14.51
CA LEU A 192 -10.42 -6.81 14.18
C LEU A 192 -9.43 -5.71 13.73
N VAL A 193 -8.33 -5.55 14.47
CA VAL A 193 -7.26 -4.59 14.13
C VAL A 193 -6.64 -4.94 12.77
N GLY A 194 -6.34 -6.21 12.53
CA GLY A 194 -5.82 -6.69 11.26
C GLY A 194 -6.79 -6.50 10.09
N ASP A 195 -8.10 -6.73 10.31
CA ASP A 195 -9.15 -6.46 9.31
C ASP A 195 -9.18 -4.96 8.94
N MET A 196 -8.91 -4.05 9.91
CA MET A 196 -8.82 -2.61 9.65
C MET A 196 -7.56 -2.24 8.86
N VAL A 197 -6.41 -2.85 9.17
CA VAL A 197 -5.17 -2.64 8.42
C VAL A 197 -5.35 -3.08 6.96
N ALA A 198 -5.84 -4.30 6.74
CA ALA A 198 -6.08 -4.83 5.40
C ALA A 198 -7.17 -4.06 4.64
N THR A 199 -8.18 -3.56 5.34
CA THR A 199 -9.18 -2.66 4.75
C THR A 199 -8.56 -1.34 4.33
N ALA A 200 -7.72 -0.73 5.19
CA ALA A 200 -7.03 0.51 4.87
C ALA A 200 -6.16 0.36 3.63
N ASP A 201 -5.40 -0.75 3.51
CA ASP A 201 -4.60 -1.05 2.34
C ASP A 201 -5.44 -1.03 1.04
N LEU A 202 -6.59 -1.70 1.02
CA LEU A 202 -7.46 -1.73 -0.14
C LEU A 202 -8.10 -0.39 -0.48
N ILE A 203 -8.70 0.30 0.52
CA ILE A 203 -9.50 1.50 0.22
C ILE A 203 -8.65 2.73 -0.04
N THR A 204 -7.49 2.85 0.63
CA THR A 204 -6.63 4.04 0.51
C THR A 204 -6.05 4.16 -0.88
N GLN A 205 -5.43 3.08 -1.37
CA GLN A 205 -4.82 3.09 -2.69
C GLN A 205 -5.85 3.37 -3.80
N MET A 206 -7.04 2.78 -3.73
CA MET A 206 -8.07 2.97 -4.73
C MET A 206 -8.77 4.34 -4.61
N ALA A 207 -8.70 4.99 -3.46
CA ALA A 207 -9.18 6.34 -3.22
C ALA A 207 -8.16 7.43 -3.59
N ASP A 208 -6.89 7.08 -3.80
CA ASP A 208 -5.84 8.02 -4.20
C ASP A 208 -6.25 8.76 -5.49
N ARG A 209 -6.06 10.07 -5.49
CA ARG A 209 -6.37 10.95 -6.64
C ARG A 209 -5.67 10.50 -7.93
N CYS A 210 -4.48 9.92 -7.82
CA CYS A 210 -3.67 9.43 -8.94
C CYS A 210 -3.71 7.90 -9.08
N TYR A 211 -4.70 7.22 -8.48
CA TYR A 211 -4.78 5.76 -8.48
C TYR A 211 -4.62 5.16 -9.87
N LEU A 212 -5.35 5.68 -10.86
CA LEU A 212 -5.36 5.13 -12.21
C LEU A 212 -4.01 5.34 -12.93
N GLU A 213 -3.42 6.52 -12.78
CA GLU A 213 -2.10 6.80 -13.30
C GLU A 213 -1.02 5.96 -12.60
N LYS A 214 -1.13 5.79 -11.27
CA LYS A 214 -0.23 4.90 -10.52
C LYS A 214 -0.38 3.43 -10.93
N CYS A 215 -1.58 2.96 -11.22
CA CYS A 215 -1.80 1.61 -11.77
C CYS A 215 -1.04 1.43 -13.08
N ARG A 216 -1.14 2.40 -14.01
CA ARG A 216 -0.46 2.37 -15.30
C ARG A 216 1.06 2.47 -15.17
N ASP A 217 1.53 3.48 -14.42
CA ASP A 217 2.92 3.93 -14.47
C ASP A 217 3.81 3.29 -13.40
N ARG A 218 3.24 2.70 -12.34
CA ARG A 218 3.95 2.16 -11.20
C ARG A 218 3.61 0.72 -10.88
N LEU A 219 2.31 0.39 -10.74
CA LEU A 219 1.88 -0.96 -10.35
C LEU A 219 2.11 -1.98 -11.47
N PHE A 220 1.79 -1.61 -12.72
CA PHE A 220 2.04 -2.50 -13.85
C PHE A 220 3.54 -2.86 -13.99
N PRO A 221 4.50 -1.90 -13.97
CA PRO A 221 5.92 -2.23 -13.97
C PRO A 221 6.33 -3.19 -12.84
N GLU A 222 5.79 -3.01 -11.63
CA GLU A 222 6.08 -3.93 -10.52
C GLU A 222 5.53 -5.33 -10.77
N PHE A 223 4.32 -5.48 -11.30
CA PHE A 223 3.80 -6.80 -11.68
C PHE A 223 4.63 -7.50 -12.74
N VAL A 224 5.25 -6.76 -13.65
CA VAL A 224 6.20 -7.34 -14.62
C VAL A 224 7.42 -7.91 -13.90
N LEU A 225 7.99 -7.18 -12.94
CA LEU A 225 9.16 -7.63 -12.17
C LEU A 225 8.81 -8.76 -11.19
N ALA A 226 7.64 -8.71 -10.56
CA ALA A 226 7.18 -9.74 -9.61
C ALA A 226 7.12 -11.14 -10.23
N THR A 227 6.98 -11.23 -11.55
CA THR A 227 6.94 -12.50 -12.29
C THR A 227 8.22 -12.81 -13.05
N ALA A 228 9.30 -12.02 -12.85
CA ALA A 228 10.56 -12.11 -13.59
C ALA A 228 11.22 -13.51 -13.50
N ASN A 229 11.13 -14.15 -12.33
CA ASN A 229 11.78 -15.42 -12.02
C ASN A 229 10.87 -16.64 -12.25
N ASN A 230 9.67 -16.46 -12.82
CA ASN A 230 8.70 -17.51 -12.99
C ASN A 230 8.40 -17.74 -14.47
N GLU A 231 8.73 -18.92 -14.99
CA GLU A 231 8.44 -19.34 -16.38
C GLU A 231 6.96 -19.61 -16.63
N THR A 232 6.17 -19.79 -15.57
CA THR A 232 4.72 -20.03 -15.63
C THR A 232 3.96 -18.98 -14.82
N PRO A 233 2.69 -18.70 -15.16
CA PRO A 233 1.85 -17.81 -14.37
C PRO A 233 1.82 -18.27 -12.90
N VAL A 234 2.16 -17.37 -11.99
CA VAL A 234 2.18 -17.67 -10.56
C VAL A 234 0.77 -17.55 -10.02
N SER A 235 0.28 -18.61 -9.36
CA SER A 235 -1.02 -18.57 -8.70
C SER A 235 -1.05 -17.43 -7.66
N GLY A 236 -2.03 -16.54 -7.80
CA GLY A 236 -2.22 -15.40 -6.91
C GLY A 236 -1.60 -14.08 -7.39
N LEU A 237 -0.75 -14.08 -8.44
CA LEU A 237 -0.30 -12.83 -9.07
C LEU A 237 -1.04 -12.59 -10.38
N PRO A 238 -1.65 -11.40 -10.55
CA PRO A 238 -2.23 -11.03 -11.84
C PRO A 238 -1.13 -10.82 -12.87
N SER A 239 -1.30 -11.41 -14.05
CA SER A 239 -0.44 -11.17 -15.20
C SER A 239 -1.22 -10.39 -16.25
N TYR A 240 -0.77 -9.18 -16.55
CA TYR A 240 -1.36 -8.31 -17.56
C TYR A 240 -0.41 -8.16 -18.73
N ALA A 241 -0.95 -8.19 -19.96
CA ALA A 241 -0.16 -8.01 -21.18
C ALA A 241 0.31 -6.57 -21.36
N SER A 242 -0.44 -5.60 -20.84
CA SER A 242 -0.13 -4.18 -20.94
C SER A 242 -0.71 -3.38 -19.77
N PRO A 243 -0.28 -2.12 -19.57
CA PRO A 243 -0.88 -1.23 -18.57
C PRO A 243 -2.38 -1.01 -18.82
N GLU A 244 -2.80 -0.93 -20.09
CA GLU A 244 -4.20 -0.78 -20.47
C GLU A 244 -5.00 -2.02 -20.06
N ALA A 245 -4.45 -3.23 -20.23
CA ALA A 245 -5.10 -4.47 -19.81
C ALA A 245 -5.33 -4.48 -18.29
N LEU A 246 -4.38 -3.98 -17.50
CA LEU A 246 -4.57 -3.80 -16.06
C LEU A 246 -5.72 -2.85 -15.77
N LEU A 247 -5.72 -1.68 -16.41
CA LEU A 247 -6.80 -0.68 -16.22
C LEU A 247 -8.16 -1.22 -16.63
N PHE A 248 -8.27 -1.89 -17.77
CA PHE A 248 -9.55 -2.46 -18.24
C PHE A 248 -10.10 -3.53 -17.28
N ASN A 249 -9.25 -4.25 -16.56
CA ASN A 249 -9.68 -5.23 -15.57
C ASN A 249 -9.96 -4.62 -14.17
N THR A 250 -9.54 -3.39 -13.90
CA THR A 250 -9.68 -2.77 -12.58
C THR A 250 -11.13 -2.64 -12.08
N PRO A 251 -12.15 -2.26 -12.91
CA PRO A 251 -13.54 -2.21 -12.44
C PRO A 251 -14.09 -3.57 -12.00
N ASP A 252 -13.76 -4.64 -12.72
CA ASP A 252 -14.18 -6.00 -12.37
C ASP A 252 -13.44 -6.52 -11.14
N PHE A 253 -12.14 -6.23 -11.01
CA PHE A 253 -11.38 -6.50 -9.81
C PHE A 253 -12.01 -5.83 -8.58
N TYR A 254 -12.40 -4.55 -8.69
CA TYR A 254 -13.10 -3.87 -7.61
C TYR A 254 -14.41 -4.57 -7.25
N ARG A 255 -15.29 -4.83 -8.23
CA ARG A 255 -16.62 -5.39 -7.97
C ARG A 255 -16.60 -6.80 -7.40
N HIS A 256 -15.73 -7.66 -7.94
CA HIS A 256 -15.76 -9.10 -7.67
C HIS A 256 -14.76 -9.54 -6.61
N TYR A 257 -13.69 -8.76 -6.39
CA TYR A 257 -12.67 -9.11 -5.42
C TYR A 257 -12.63 -8.13 -4.24
N VAL A 258 -12.38 -6.84 -4.48
CA VAL A 258 -12.18 -5.86 -3.40
C VAL A 258 -13.44 -5.71 -2.55
N ARG A 259 -14.61 -5.47 -3.18
CA ARG A 259 -15.88 -5.35 -2.44
C ARG A 259 -16.19 -6.59 -1.62
N LYS A 260 -15.97 -7.77 -2.17
CA LYS A 260 -16.19 -9.03 -1.45
C LYS A 260 -15.29 -9.12 -0.21
N ARG A 261 -14.01 -8.77 -0.32
CA ARG A 261 -13.10 -8.73 0.83
C ARG A 261 -13.55 -7.71 1.87
N LEU A 262 -13.87 -6.49 1.45
CA LEU A 262 -14.31 -5.43 2.36
C LEU A 262 -15.58 -5.81 3.13
N GLU A 263 -16.59 -6.37 2.44
CA GLU A 263 -17.90 -6.67 3.02
C GLU A 263 -17.91 -7.98 3.83
N ASN A 264 -17.27 -9.05 3.30
CA ASN A 264 -17.36 -10.39 3.88
C ASN A 264 -16.15 -10.72 4.76
N ASP A 265 -14.93 -10.65 4.20
CA ASP A 265 -13.72 -11.09 4.91
C ASP A 265 -13.38 -10.13 6.06
N PHE A 266 -13.50 -8.82 5.81
CA PHE A 266 -13.21 -7.75 6.76
C PHE A 266 -14.45 -7.09 7.38
N LYS A 267 -15.63 -7.73 7.26
CA LYS A 267 -16.86 -7.38 7.98
C LYS A 267 -17.27 -5.91 7.89
N SER A 268 -16.98 -5.27 6.77
CA SER A 268 -17.32 -3.85 6.50
C SER A 268 -16.71 -2.86 7.49
N VAL A 269 -15.51 -3.13 8.05
CA VAL A 269 -14.84 -2.20 9.00
C VAL A 269 -14.51 -0.85 8.37
N PHE A 270 -14.51 -0.73 7.03
CA PHE A 270 -14.36 0.58 6.34
C PHE A 270 -15.39 1.61 6.80
N LYS A 271 -16.57 1.19 7.29
CA LYS A 271 -17.62 2.07 7.80
C LYS A 271 -17.19 2.89 9.03
N TYR A 272 -16.14 2.48 9.72
CA TYR A 272 -15.62 3.28 10.84
C TYR A 272 -15.01 4.62 10.41
N ALA A 273 -14.66 4.78 9.13
CA ALA A 273 -14.29 6.09 8.60
C ALA A 273 -15.44 7.11 8.66
N ASP A 274 -16.70 6.68 8.51
CA ASP A 274 -17.89 7.55 8.65
C ASP A 274 -17.93 8.18 10.05
N ALA A 275 -17.65 7.38 11.08
CA ALA A 275 -17.63 7.85 12.47
C ALA A 275 -16.42 8.78 12.72
N PHE A 276 -15.28 8.51 12.13
CA PHE A 276 -14.11 9.40 12.21
C PHE A 276 -14.43 10.77 11.63
N PHE A 277 -14.95 10.83 10.41
CA PHE A 277 -15.24 12.07 9.70
C PHE A 277 -16.52 12.80 10.18
N ASN A 278 -17.34 12.18 11.01
CA ASN A 278 -18.69 12.64 11.37
C ASN A 278 -19.59 12.89 10.16
N GLY A 279 -19.44 12.11 9.11
CA GLY A 279 -20.12 12.31 7.83
C GLY A 279 -19.80 11.21 6.82
N PRO A 280 -19.80 11.55 5.54
CA PRO A 280 -19.56 10.57 4.49
C PRO A 280 -18.15 9.99 4.55
N ASN A 281 -18.03 8.75 4.06
CA ASN A 281 -16.77 8.04 3.94
C ASN A 281 -16.00 8.55 2.73
N TYR A 282 -15.08 9.48 2.93
CA TYR A 282 -14.31 10.06 1.84
C TYR A 282 -13.49 9.01 1.06
N TYR A 283 -13.03 7.93 1.71
CA TYR A 283 -12.31 6.86 1.00
C TYR A 283 -13.21 6.14 0.01
N ILE A 284 -14.40 5.72 0.43
CA ILE A 284 -15.34 5.01 -0.45
C ILE A 284 -15.84 5.95 -1.55
N GLU A 285 -16.15 7.22 -1.22
CA GLU A 285 -16.58 8.21 -2.22
C GLU A 285 -15.52 8.41 -3.32
N LYS A 286 -14.25 8.59 -2.94
CA LYS A 286 -13.16 8.79 -3.91
C LYS A 286 -12.85 7.53 -4.70
N LEU A 287 -12.84 6.38 -4.04
CA LEU A 287 -12.66 5.08 -4.69
C LEU A 287 -13.74 4.85 -5.76
N GLU A 288 -15.01 4.97 -5.40
CA GLU A 288 -16.12 4.80 -6.36
C GLU A 288 -16.05 5.84 -7.49
N GLY A 289 -15.66 7.07 -7.18
CA GLY A 289 -15.44 8.11 -8.18
C GLY A 289 -14.33 7.76 -9.18
N ASN A 290 -13.21 7.18 -8.72
CA ASN A 290 -12.14 6.71 -9.59
C ASN A 290 -12.60 5.55 -10.50
N ILE A 291 -13.36 4.59 -9.95
CA ILE A 291 -13.89 3.47 -10.75
C ILE A 291 -14.88 3.96 -11.80
N GLN A 292 -15.83 4.81 -11.43
CA GLN A 292 -16.82 5.39 -12.38
C GLN A 292 -16.13 6.23 -13.46
N TYR A 293 -15.05 6.95 -13.10
CA TYR A 293 -14.28 7.70 -14.08
C TYR A 293 -13.58 6.77 -15.08
N LEU A 294 -12.95 5.71 -14.58
CA LEU A 294 -12.30 4.71 -15.42
C LEU A 294 -13.29 4.02 -16.36
N GLU A 295 -14.48 3.65 -15.88
CA GLU A 295 -15.54 3.04 -16.72
C GLU A 295 -15.93 3.94 -17.90
N LYS A 296 -16.07 5.25 -17.67
CA LYS A 296 -16.34 6.22 -18.73
C LYS A 296 -15.22 6.30 -19.78
N LEU A 297 -13.95 6.16 -19.35
CA LEU A 297 -12.81 6.14 -20.26
C LEU A 297 -12.77 4.85 -21.07
N ILE A 298 -13.09 3.71 -20.45
CA ILE A 298 -13.21 2.42 -21.14
C ILE A 298 -14.32 2.43 -22.18
N GLU A 299 -15.50 2.97 -21.85
CA GLU A 299 -16.62 3.12 -22.78
C GLU A 299 -16.26 3.97 -23.99
N LYS A 300 -15.48 5.03 -23.80
CA LYS A 300 -14.96 5.87 -24.89
C LYS A 300 -13.78 5.22 -25.64
N ASN A 301 -13.23 4.12 -25.14
CA ASN A 301 -11.97 3.52 -25.58
C ASN A 301 -10.81 4.53 -25.67
N ASP A 302 -10.74 5.45 -24.70
CA ASP A 302 -9.74 6.52 -24.66
C ASP A 302 -9.21 6.73 -23.24
N LEU A 303 -7.98 6.30 -22.98
CA LEU A 303 -7.27 6.49 -21.72
C LEU A 303 -6.35 7.71 -21.73
N SER A 304 -6.34 8.53 -22.80
CA SER A 304 -5.44 9.69 -22.92
C SER A 304 -5.72 10.79 -21.88
N GLU A 305 -6.96 10.79 -21.32
CA GLU A 305 -7.31 11.70 -20.22
C GLU A 305 -6.59 11.38 -18.88
N LEU A 306 -5.93 10.20 -18.77
CA LEU A 306 -5.11 9.84 -17.60
C LEU A 306 -3.74 10.51 -17.68
N HIS A 307 -3.67 11.75 -17.23
CA HIS A 307 -2.46 12.59 -17.33
C HIS A 307 -2.11 13.34 -16.02
N ARG A 308 -2.70 12.94 -14.87
CA ARG A 308 -2.33 13.54 -13.59
C ARG A 308 -0.87 13.20 -13.27
N ARG A 309 -0.12 14.21 -12.83
CA ARG A 309 1.25 13.99 -12.34
C ARG A 309 1.17 13.18 -11.05
N THR A 310 1.72 11.98 -11.06
CA THR A 310 1.89 11.20 -9.82
C THR A 310 2.94 11.89 -8.93
N PRO A 311 2.82 11.78 -7.60
CA PRO A 311 3.84 12.27 -6.66
C PRO A 311 5.25 11.79 -7.02
N GLU A 312 6.27 12.54 -6.64
CA GLU A 312 7.65 12.08 -6.82
C GLU A 312 7.89 10.83 -5.97
N ASN A 313 8.51 9.81 -6.57
CA ASN A 313 8.98 8.68 -5.81
C ASN A 313 10.27 9.06 -5.09
N HIS A 314 10.24 9.09 -3.77
CA HIS A 314 11.39 9.45 -2.94
C HIS A 314 12.40 8.31 -2.77
N GLY A 315 12.25 7.21 -3.52
CA GLY A 315 13.24 6.15 -3.62
C GLY A 315 14.53 6.67 -4.27
N THR A 316 15.67 6.25 -3.77
CA THR A 316 17.00 6.70 -4.24
C THR A 316 17.55 5.83 -5.35
N SER A 317 16.94 4.69 -5.66
CA SER A 317 17.41 3.75 -6.68
C SER A 317 16.66 3.92 -8.00
N VAL A 318 17.40 3.72 -9.09
CA VAL A 318 16.83 3.75 -10.44
C VAL A 318 16.05 2.45 -10.68
N PHE A 319 14.78 2.58 -11.03
CA PHE A 319 13.95 1.42 -11.41
C PHE A 319 14.52 0.77 -12.68
N PRO A 320 14.62 -0.56 -12.74
CA PRO A 320 15.30 -1.27 -13.83
C PRO A 320 14.43 -1.40 -15.10
N TYR A 321 14.07 -0.27 -15.73
CA TYR A 321 13.19 -0.24 -16.91
C TYR A 321 13.68 -1.10 -18.08
N GLU A 322 14.99 -1.12 -18.34
CA GLU A 322 15.57 -1.95 -19.40
C GLU A 322 15.34 -3.46 -19.13
N TYR A 323 15.54 -3.88 -17.90
CA TYR A 323 15.27 -5.25 -17.48
C TYR A 323 13.78 -5.60 -17.60
N MET A 324 12.90 -4.70 -17.17
CA MET A 324 11.46 -4.86 -17.33
C MET A 324 11.07 -5.02 -18.81
N GLN A 325 11.63 -4.21 -19.72
CA GLN A 325 11.37 -4.33 -21.16
C GLN A 325 11.82 -5.69 -21.71
N GLN A 326 13.00 -6.17 -21.33
CA GLN A 326 13.48 -7.50 -21.71
C GLN A 326 12.53 -8.62 -21.27
N LEU A 327 11.94 -8.51 -20.08
CA LEU A 327 10.95 -9.47 -19.58
C LEU A 327 9.66 -9.44 -20.40
N LEU A 328 9.16 -8.25 -20.76
CA LEU A 328 7.98 -8.11 -21.61
C LEU A 328 8.20 -8.69 -23.01
N GLU A 329 9.39 -8.48 -23.60
CA GLU A 329 9.74 -9.06 -24.90
C GLU A 329 9.80 -10.61 -24.85
N LYS A 330 10.42 -11.17 -23.79
CA LYS A 330 10.44 -12.63 -23.60
C LYS A 330 9.02 -13.22 -23.49
N ARG A 331 8.09 -12.56 -22.80
CA ARG A 331 6.70 -13.01 -22.70
C ARG A 331 6.02 -13.07 -24.05
N LYS A 332 6.16 -12.02 -24.88
CA LYS A 332 5.61 -11.99 -26.24
C LYS A 332 6.11 -13.13 -27.14
N THR A 333 7.35 -13.57 -26.94
CA THR A 333 7.95 -14.64 -27.73
C THR A 333 7.60 -16.04 -27.22
N SER A 334 7.17 -16.17 -25.97
CA SER A 334 6.80 -17.45 -25.33
C SER A 334 5.31 -17.77 -25.43
N GLU A 335 4.45 -16.81 -25.80
CA GLU A 335 3.04 -17.11 -26.12
C GLU A 335 2.96 -17.90 -27.43
N PRO A 336 2.26 -19.06 -27.46
CA PRO A 336 2.04 -19.78 -28.70
C PRO A 336 1.27 -18.84 -29.67
N PRO A 337 1.57 -18.89 -31.00
CA PRO A 337 0.90 -18.02 -31.97
C PRO A 337 -0.62 -18.23 -31.86
N GLU A 338 -1.34 -17.11 -31.70
CA GLU A 338 -2.80 -17.13 -31.72
C GLU A 338 -3.27 -17.96 -32.91
N ASN A 339 -4.01 -19.03 -32.65
CA ASN A 339 -4.61 -19.87 -33.69
C ASN A 339 -5.49 -18.98 -34.58
N SER A 340 -4.91 -18.52 -35.69
CA SER A 340 -5.65 -17.88 -36.77
C SER A 340 -6.78 -18.82 -37.20
N GLY A 341 -8.01 -18.46 -36.84
CA GLY A 341 -9.21 -19.24 -36.97
C GLY A 341 -9.33 -19.95 -38.30
N VAL A 342 -9.40 -21.25 -38.24
CA VAL A 342 -9.85 -22.10 -39.37
C VAL A 342 -11.34 -21.85 -39.56
N ASN A 343 -11.64 -21.10 -40.58
CA ASN A 343 -12.96 -20.99 -41.19
C ASN A 343 -13.45 -22.39 -41.62
N GLY A 344 -14.18 -23.07 -40.76
CA GLY A 344 -14.91 -24.28 -41.07
C GLY A 344 -16.16 -23.94 -41.86
N LYS A 345 -16.07 -23.92 -43.18
CA LYS A 345 -17.24 -23.96 -44.07
C LYS A 345 -18.08 -25.19 -43.76
N LYS A 346 -19.27 -24.98 -43.21
CA LYS A 346 -20.34 -25.99 -43.29
C LYS A 346 -20.79 -26.07 -44.75
N LYS A 347 -20.66 -27.25 -45.36
CA LYS A 347 -21.41 -27.68 -46.53
C LYS A 347 -22.23 -28.90 -46.16
N SER A 348 -23.48 -28.80 -46.54
CA SER A 348 -24.58 -29.78 -46.68
C SER A 348 -25.01 -30.53 -45.43
#